data_6d94164d9cc8ee8f61798cfa711a9871
#
_entry.id   6d94164d9cc8ee8f61798cfa711a9871
#
_cell.length_a   1.000
_cell.length_b   1.000
_cell.length_c   1.000
_cell.angle_alpha   90.00
_cell.angle_beta   90.00
_cell.angle_gamma   90.00
#
_symmetry.space_group_name_H-M   'P 1'
#
loop_
_entity.id
_entity.type
_entity.pdbx_description
1 polymer ?
#
loop_
_entity_poly.entity_id
_entity_poly.type
_entity_poly.pdbx_seq_one_letter_code
_entity_poly.pdbx_strand_id
1 'polypeptide(L)'
;MSQIPDLECRAISKNFDDFKAVKEVSFSVPQGTFFSILGPSGCGKTTLLRMIAGFQKPTSGDLLIKGNSVLEVPPNKRPVSMVFQHLALFPMMNIGANVGFGLRQRGVNKTDIKQQVERVLERVGLGGVADRPVASLSGGQKQRVAIARCMVLEPDVLLLDEPLGALDLKLREHMKIELKQLQSEFNTTFVYITHDQSEALVMSDQIAVMNHGVFEQLGTAKELYYEPSTAFVAGFVGEANRFAATVESVNGTDVQMITDQGKALRGVDAGQGVQRGDTVDVFVRPEAVRLSRDAAQTGQLGNGGAGKVENILFNGANSQLILRDQASGAQMNIAMPQTGEFRDLTQGDVVAYGWEPQQTRVYSSARGQHGL
;
A
#
# COMPACT_ATOMS: atom_id res chain seq x y z
N MET A 1 -17.63 9.00 -23.79
CA MET A 1 -16.57 8.11 -24.34
C MET A 1 -15.65 7.76 -23.18
N SER A 2 -15.51 6.49 -22.84
CA SER A 2 -14.54 6.07 -21.81
C SER A 2 -13.13 6.42 -22.30
N GLN A 3 -12.37 7.16 -21.48
CA GLN A 3 -10.98 7.46 -21.77
C GLN A 3 -10.19 6.13 -21.86
N ILE A 4 -9.34 5.99 -22.88
CA ILE A 4 -8.44 4.84 -22.99
C ILE A 4 -7.44 4.92 -21.85
N PRO A 5 -7.29 3.86 -21.01
CA PRO A 5 -6.32 3.86 -19.91
C PRO A 5 -4.89 3.88 -20.43
N ASP A 6 -3.97 4.48 -19.65
CA ASP A 6 -2.55 4.49 -19.99
C ASP A 6 -1.93 3.09 -19.88
N LEU A 7 -2.39 2.27 -18.93
CA LEU A 7 -1.98 0.88 -18.76
C LEU A 7 -3.20 -0.02 -18.59
N GLU A 8 -3.22 -1.15 -19.27
CA GLU A 8 -4.21 -2.20 -19.06
C GLU A 8 -3.53 -3.57 -19.08
N CYS A 9 -3.82 -4.38 -18.08
CA CYS A 9 -3.41 -5.78 -17.96
C CYS A 9 -4.66 -6.65 -18.11
N ARG A 10 -4.64 -7.62 -19.01
CA ARG A 10 -5.75 -8.55 -19.30
C ARG A 10 -5.32 -9.98 -19.02
N ALA A 11 -5.81 -10.58 -17.93
CA ALA A 11 -5.55 -11.95 -17.51
C ALA A 11 -4.06 -12.33 -17.55
N ILE A 12 -3.20 -11.41 -17.07
CA ILE A 12 -1.75 -11.60 -17.06
C ILE A 12 -1.36 -12.68 -16.08
N SER A 13 -0.61 -13.67 -16.58
CA SER A 13 -0.03 -14.73 -15.75
C SER A 13 1.46 -14.86 -15.99
N LYS A 14 2.20 -15.28 -14.95
CA LYS A 14 3.61 -15.64 -15.05
C LYS A 14 3.92 -16.87 -14.22
N ASN A 15 4.40 -17.89 -14.93
CA ASN A 15 4.91 -19.12 -14.31
C ASN A 15 6.44 -19.17 -14.49
N PHE A 16 7.13 -19.65 -13.46
CA PHE A 16 8.52 -20.05 -13.49
C PHE A 16 8.55 -21.54 -13.11
N ASP A 17 8.75 -22.39 -14.07
CA ASP A 17 8.59 -23.83 -13.91
C ASP A 17 7.23 -24.16 -13.23
N ASP A 18 7.24 -24.78 -12.07
CA ASP A 18 6.03 -25.13 -11.32
C ASP A 18 5.48 -23.97 -10.45
N PHE A 19 6.24 -22.88 -10.31
CA PHE A 19 5.84 -21.76 -9.45
C PHE A 19 5.05 -20.71 -10.24
N LYS A 20 3.78 -20.49 -9.82
CA LYS A 20 2.92 -19.45 -10.38
C LYS A 20 3.10 -18.13 -9.63
N ALA A 21 3.97 -17.26 -10.17
CA ALA A 21 4.30 -15.97 -9.55
C ALA A 21 3.19 -14.92 -9.72
N VAL A 22 2.46 -14.94 -10.84
CA VAL A 22 1.31 -14.07 -11.12
C VAL A 22 0.22 -14.91 -11.75
N LYS A 23 -1.04 -14.78 -11.27
CA LYS A 23 -2.17 -15.66 -11.57
C LYS A 23 -3.34 -14.82 -12.10
N GLU A 24 -3.46 -14.72 -13.44
CA GLU A 24 -4.60 -14.09 -14.15
C GLU A 24 -5.00 -12.70 -13.65
N VAL A 25 -4.01 -11.84 -13.40
CA VAL A 25 -4.25 -10.50 -12.89
C VAL A 25 -4.78 -9.60 -14.03
N SER A 26 -5.91 -8.94 -13.79
CA SER A 26 -6.51 -7.96 -14.70
C SER A 26 -6.78 -6.65 -13.99
N PHE A 27 -6.34 -5.54 -14.57
CA PHE A 27 -6.60 -4.18 -14.07
C PHE A 27 -6.34 -3.14 -15.15
N SER A 28 -6.84 -1.93 -14.93
CA SER A 28 -6.57 -0.77 -15.77
C SER A 28 -6.17 0.42 -14.92
N VAL A 29 -5.25 1.23 -15.42
CA VAL A 29 -4.76 2.44 -14.77
C VAL A 29 -5.11 3.63 -15.66
N PRO A 30 -6.02 4.51 -15.22
CA PRO A 30 -6.38 5.73 -15.94
C PRO A 30 -5.18 6.66 -16.10
N GLN A 31 -5.24 7.53 -17.12
CA GLN A 31 -4.22 8.54 -17.35
C GLN A 31 -4.05 9.47 -16.13
N GLY A 32 -2.80 9.79 -15.82
CA GLY A 32 -2.45 10.71 -14.74
C GLY A 32 -2.74 10.17 -13.34
N THR A 33 -2.95 8.86 -13.18
CA THR A 33 -3.21 8.22 -11.90
C THR A 33 -1.91 7.81 -11.20
N PHE A 34 -1.84 7.99 -9.89
CA PHE A 34 -0.84 7.35 -9.04
C PHE A 34 -1.40 6.00 -8.57
N PHE A 35 -0.96 4.92 -9.19
CA PHE A 35 -1.42 3.56 -8.93
C PHE A 35 -0.37 2.77 -8.13
N SER A 36 -0.73 2.24 -6.98
CA SER A 36 0.19 1.42 -6.17
C SER A 36 -0.18 -0.05 -6.19
N ILE A 37 0.84 -0.90 -6.22
CA ILE A 37 0.72 -2.34 -5.96
C ILE A 37 1.38 -2.62 -4.62
N LEU A 38 0.55 -2.89 -3.62
CA LEU A 38 0.94 -3.13 -2.24
C LEU A 38 0.83 -4.62 -1.92
N GLY A 39 1.76 -5.17 -1.14
CA GLY A 39 1.67 -6.57 -0.70
C GLY A 39 2.95 -7.07 -0.04
N PRO A 40 2.93 -8.25 0.59
CA PRO A 40 4.09 -8.83 1.25
C PRO A 40 5.22 -9.17 0.25
N SER A 41 6.41 -9.40 0.78
CA SER A 41 7.55 -9.83 -0.03
C SER A 41 7.23 -11.17 -0.71
N GLY A 42 7.64 -11.31 -1.98
CA GLY A 42 7.43 -12.54 -2.75
C GLY A 42 6.02 -12.75 -3.34
N CYS A 43 5.06 -11.83 -3.15
CA CYS A 43 3.70 -12.00 -3.69
C CYS A 43 3.56 -11.78 -5.20
N GLY A 44 4.64 -11.38 -5.92
CA GLY A 44 4.62 -11.23 -7.38
C GLY A 44 4.72 -9.79 -7.92
N LYS A 45 4.78 -8.75 -7.07
CA LYS A 45 4.79 -7.32 -7.47
C LYS A 45 5.91 -6.98 -8.46
N THR A 46 7.16 -7.25 -8.11
CA THR A 46 8.33 -6.97 -8.97
C THR A 46 8.26 -7.76 -10.29
N THR A 47 7.72 -8.99 -10.26
CA THR A 47 7.50 -9.79 -11.48
C THR A 47 6.50 -9.11 -12.40
N LEU A 48 5.37 -8.62 -11.86
CA LEU A 48 4.36 -7.89 -12.62
C LEU A 48 4.95 -6.60 -13.21
N LEU A 49 5.69 -5.82 -12.41
CA LEU A 49 6.35 -4.60 -12.88
C LEU A 49 7.35 -4.89 -14.03
N ARG A 50 8.15 -5.95 -13.90
CA ARG A 50 9.11 -6.35 -14.93
C ARG A 50 8.43 -6.82 -16.23
N MET A 51 7.24 -7.40 -16.14
CA MET A 51 6.44 -7.70 -17.32
C MET A 51 5.94 -6.43 -18.01
N ILE A 52 5.46 -5.44 -17.25
CA ILE A 52 5.06 -4.13 -17.79
C ILE A 52 6.25 -3.42 -18.44
N ALA A 53 7.41 -3.42 -17.78
CA ALA A 53 8.64 -2.85 -18.33
C ALA A 53 9.20 -3.59 -19.56
N GLY A 54 8.77 -4.83 -19.79
CA GLY A 54 9.25 -5.67 -20.93
C GLY A 54 10.51 -6.47 -20.63
N PHE A 55 10.98 -6.50 -19.37
CA PHE A 55 12.13 -7.34 -18.96
C PHE A 55 11.76 -8.81 -18.82
N GLN A 56 10.47 -9.10 -18.73
CA GLN A 56 9.95 -10.47 -18.67
C GLN A 56 8.71 -10.58 -19.58
N LYS A 57 8.58 -11.67 -20.34
CA LYS A 57 7.33 -11.97 -21.04
C LYS A 57 6.36 -12.65 -20.09
N PRO A 58 5.06 -12.29 -20.10
CA PRO A 58 4.05 -13.07 -19.42
C PRO A 58 3.95 -14.48 -20.06
N THR A 59 3.46 -15.44 -19.29
CA THR A 59 3.15 -16.80 -19.77
C THR A 59 1.85 -16.79 -20.56
N SER A 60 0.87 -15.95 -20.15
CA SER A 60 -0.40 -15.74 -20.84
C SER A 60 -0.95 -14.35 -20.52
N GLY A 61 -1.98 -13.94 -21.25
CA GLY A 61 -2.63 -12.64 -21.13
C GLY A 61 -2.04 -11.58 -22.04
N ASP A 62 -2.52 -10.34 -21.94
CA ASP A 62 -2.06 -9.21 -22.74
C ASP A 62 -1.78 -7.96 -21.89
N LEU A 63 -0.79 -7.18 -22.33
CA LEU A 63 -0.38 -5.91 -21.77
C LEU A 63 -0.57 -4.81 -22.80
N LEU A 64 -1.41 -3.83 -22.48
CA LEU A 64 -1.67 -2.71 -23.38
C LEU A 64 -1.24 -1.39 -22.74
N ILE A 65 -0.61 -0.54 -23.55
CA ILE A 65 -0.31 0.86 -23.21
C ILE A 65 -1.05 1.74 -24.21
N LYS A 66 -1.91 2.62 -23.69
CA LYS A 66 -2.82 3.43 -24.51
C LYS A 66 -3.59 2.59 -25.56
N GLY A 67 -4.09 1.44 -25.11
CA GLY A 67 -4.87 0.52 -25.95
C GLY A 67 -4.07 -0.31 -26.95
N ASN A 68 -2.74 -0.16 -27.04
CA ASN A 68 -1.87 -0.91 -27.94
C ASN A 68 -1.12 -2.01 -27.19
N SER A 69 -1.20 -3.26 -27.68
CA SER A 69 -0.44 -4.37 -27.08
C SER A 69 1.07 -4.14 -27.21
N VAL A 70 1.78 -4.35 -26.09
CA VAL A 70 3.24 -4.17 -26.00
C VAL A 70 3.99 -5.48 -25.77
N LEU A 71 3.35 -6.64 -25.93
CA LEU A 71 3.96 -7.95 -25.66
C LEU A 71 5.23 -8.20 -26.49
N GLU A 72 5.19 -7.83 -27.76
CA GLU A 72 6.32 -8.02 -28.69
C GLU A 72 7.24 -6.78 -28.77
N VAL A 73 6.91 -5.69 -28.04
CA VAL A 73 7.72 -4.48 -28.02
C VAL A 73 8.87 -4.65 -27.02
N PRO A 74 10.14 -4.52 -27.45
CA PRO A 74 11.28 -4.64 -26.53
C PRO A 74 11.32 -3.49 -25.53
N PRO A 75 11.95 -3.67 -24.34
CA PRO A 75 11.94 -2.70 -23.24
C PRO A 75 12.33 -1.27 -23.63
N ASN A 76 13.35 -1.13 -24.47
CA ASN A 76 13.88 0.18 -24.90
C ASN A 76 12.99 0.92 -25.92
N LYS A 77 11.96 0.27 -26.44
CA LYS A 77 10.97 0.86 -27.38
C LYS A 77 9.58 1.01 -26.79
N ARG A 78 9.35 0.50 -25.56
CA ARG A 78 8.08 0.70 -24.85
C ARG A 78 7.95 2.16 -24.40
N PRO A 79 6.74 2.74 -24.42
CA PRO A 79 6.51 4.09 -23.92
C PRO A 79 6.43 4.11 -22.38
N VAL A 80 7.31 3.36 -21.72
CA VAL A 80 7.47 3.29 -20.27
C VAL A 80 8.91 3.56 -19.87
N SER A 81 9.09 4.11 -18.68
CA SER A 81 10.40 4.23 -18.01
C SER A 81 10.34 3.62 -16.63
N MET A 82 11.46 3.14 -16.11
CA MET A 82 11.51 2.47 -14.81
C MET A 82 12.61 3.04 -13.92
N VAL A 83 12.25 3.39 -12.69
CA VAL A 83 13.16 3.68 -11.59
C VAL A 83 13.33 2.42 -10.77
N PHE A 84 14.56 1.92 -10.69
CA PHE A 84 14.92 0.73 -9.94
C PHE A 84 15.11 1.05 -8.45
N GLN A 85 14.96 0.06 -7.59
CA GLN A 85 15.17 0.16 -6.15
C GLN A 85 16.53 0.77 -5.77
N HIS A 86 17.59 0.45 -6.49
CA HIS A 86 18.94 1.01 -6.28
C HIS A 86 19.23 2.24 -7.18
N LEU A 87 18.17 2.87 -7.76
CA LEU A 87 18.22 4.05 -8.63
C LEU A 87 19.06 3.86 -9.91
N ALA A 88 20.02 2.96 -9.94
CA ALA A 88 20.91 2.61 -11.06
C ALA A 88 21.50 3.84 -11.77
N LEU A 89 21.92 4.87 -11.02
CA LEU A 89 22.63 6.03 -11.56
C LEU A 89 24.05 5.64 -11.99
N PHE A 90 24.53 6.20 -13.08
CA PHE A 90 25.88 5.97 -13.57
C PHE A 90 26.89 6.81 -12.75
N PRO A 91 27.72 6.18 -11.90
CA PRO A 91 28.57 6.92 -10.95
C PRO A 91 29.69 7.72 -11.63
N MET A 92 30.11 7.30 -12.83
CA MET A 92 31.19 7.96 -13.60
C MET A 92 30.67 9.13 -14.45
N MET A 93 29.35 9.42 -14.44
CA MET A 93 28.75 10.51 -15.19
C MET A 93 28.29 11.60 -14.22
N ASN A 94 28.32 12.87 -14.66
CA ASN A 94 27.67 13.97 -13.96
C ASN A 94 26.14 13.84 -14.04
N ILE A 95 25.42 14.70 -13.35
CA ILE A 95 23.94 14.68 -13.27
C ILE A 95 23.33 14.87 -14.66
N GLY A 96 23.78 15.87 -15.42
CA GLY A 96 23.26 16.15 -16.77
C GLY A 96 23.50 15.01 -17.74
N ALA A 97 24.66 14.33 -17.65
CA ALA A 97 24.96 13.17 -18.48
C ALA A 97 24.10 11.94 -18.11
N ASN A 98 23.79 11.77 -16.83
CA ASN A 98 22.84 10.74 -16.38
C ASN A 98 21.44 10.98 -16.93
N VAL A 99 20.91 12.18 -16.75
CA VAL A 99 19.55 12.54 -17.21
C VAL A 99 19.47 12.48 -18.74
N GLY A 100 20.43 13.04 -19.45
CA GLY A 100 20.44 13.05 -20.93
C GLY A 100 20.85 11.74 -21.59
N PHE A 101 21.15 10.68 -20.83
CA PHE A 101 21.63 9.42 -21.38
C PHE A 101 20.69 8.81 -22.39
N GLY A 102 19.40 8.69 -22.05
CA GLY A 102 18.39 8.11 -22.93
C GLY A 102 18.16 8.92 -24.23
N LEU A 103 18.17 10.26 -24.12
CA LEU A 103 18.07 11.14 -25.29
C LEU A 103 19.25 10.94 -26.25
N ARG A 104 20.47 10.79 -25.70
CA ARG A 104 21.66 10.49 -26.50
C ARG A 104 21.53 9.18 -27.26
N GLN A 105 21.00 8.13 -26.60
CA GLN A 105 20.75 6.83 -27.23
C GLN A 105 19.68 6.91 -28.33
N ARG A 106 18.76 7.85 -28.25
CA ARG A 106 17.76 8.15 -29.28
C ARG A 106 18.31 9.05 -30.42
N GLY A 107 19.59 9.45 -30.37
CA GLY A 107 20.23 10.25 -31.41
C GLY A 107 19.85 11.73 -31.37
N VAL A 108 19.31 12.24 -30.26
CA VAL A 108 19.01 13.68 -30.08
C VAL A 108 20.31 14.48 -30.09
N ASN A 109 20.30 15.65 -30.72
CA ASN A 109 21.49 16.50 -30.79
C ASN A 109 21.88 17.12 -29.42
N LYS A 110 23.14 17.49 -29.25
CA LYS A 110 23.68 17.93 -27.95
C LYS A 110 23.00 19.19 -27.40
N THR A 111 22.59 20.12 -28.26
CA THR A 111 21.93 21.35 -27.84
C THR A 111 20.57 21.10 -27.28
N ASP A 112 19.78 20.27 -27.94
CA ASP A 112 18.43 19.89 -27.48
C ASP A 112 18.49 19.04 -26.21
N ILE A 113 19.48 18.12 -26.11
CA ILE A 113 19.72 17.35 -24.88
C ILE A 113 19.97 18.32 -23.71
N LYS A 114 20.87 19.30 -23.86
CA LYS A 114 21.17 20.26 -22.79
C LYS A 114 19.91 21.00 -22.34
N GLN A 115 19.12 21.51 -23.29
CA GLN A 115 17.90 22.26 -23.02
C GLN A 115 16.84 21.40 -22.29
N GLN A 116 16.62 20.16 -22.76
CA GLN A 116 15.64 19.24 -22.16
C GLN A 116 16.08 18.82 -20.74
N VAL A 117 17.37 18.54 -20.56
CA VAL A 117 17.95 18.18 -19.26
C VAL A 117 17.78 19.31 -18.24
N GLU A 118 18.12 20.56 -18.62
CA GLU A 118 17.95 21.74 -17.74
C GLU A 118 16.48 21.89 -17.34
N ARG A 119 15.55 21.84 -18.30
CA ARG A 119 14.11 21.93 -18.05
C ARG A 119 13.61 20.86 -17.07
N VAL A 120 14.00 19.60 -17.26
CA VAL A 120 13.56 18.51 -16.37
C VAL A 120 14.20 18.63 -14.99
N LEU A 121 15.47 19.01 -14.90
CA LEU A 121 16.14 19.26 -13.61
C LEU A 121 15.49 20.40 -12.83
N GLU A 122 15.06 21.47 -13.48
CA GLU A 122 14.28 22.53 -12.83
C GLU A 122 12.97 22.00 -12.26
N ARG A 123 12.21 21.19 -13.02
CA ARG A 123 10.95 20.59 -12.58
C ARG A 123 11.09 19.65 -11.38
N VAL A 124 12.22 18.96 -11.24
CA VAL A 124 12.49 18.12 -10.05
C VAL A 124 13.20 18.90 -8.92
N GLY A 125 13.26 20.23 -8.99
CA GLY A 125 13.89 21.09 -7.97
C GLY A 125 15.42 20.93 -7.89
N LEU A 126 16.06 20.60 -9.00
CA LEU A 126 17.52 20.44 -9.15
C LEU A 126 18.08 21.32 -10.28
N GLY A 127 17.56 22.54 -10.44
CA GLY A 127 18.09 23.51 -11.42
C GLY A 127 19.55 23.86 -11.14
N GLY A 128 20.35 24.06 -12.20
CA GLY A 128 21.73 24.53 -12.11
C GLY A 128 22.77 23.53 -11.58
N VAL A 129 22.43 22.25 -11.39
CA VAL A 129 23.37 21.25 -10.85
C VAL A 129 23.83 20.21 -11.88
N ALA A 130 23.55 20.43 -13.17
CA ALA A 130 23.80 19.44 -14.24
C ALA A 130 25.27 18.97 -14.31
N ASP A 131 26.23 19.85 -14.04
CA ASP A 131 27.67 19.55 -14.12
C ASP A 131 28.25 18.86 -12.85
N ARG A 132 27.46 18.78 -11.77
CA ARG A 132 27.93 18.17 -10.51
C ARG A 132 28.01 16.65 -10.62
N PRO A 133 28.98 16.01 -9.91
CA PRO A 133 29.07 14.57 -9.82
C PRO A 133 27.90 13.99 -8.99
N VAL A 134 27.38 12.84 -9.38
CA VAL A 134 26.28 12.13 -8.66
C VAL A 134 26.67 11.79 -7.21
N ALA A 135 27.96 11.53 -6.95
CA ALA A 135 28.46 11.20 -5.61
C ALA A 135 28.24 12.33 -4.58
N SER A 136 28.13 13.59 -5.02
CA SER A 136 27.91 14.74 -4.14
C SER A 136 26.45 14.92 -3.68
N LEU A 137 25.53 14.09 -4.15
CA LEU A 137 24.10 14.20 -3.89
C LEU A 137 23.66 13.43 -2.64
N SER A 138 22.69 13.98 -1.90
CA SER A 138 21.94 13.25 -0.87
C SER A 138 21.09 12.12 -1.48
N GLY A 139 20.58 11.20 -0.66
CA GLY A 139 19.69 10.12 -1.11
C GLY A 139 18.47 10.63 -1.88
N GLY A 140 17.75 11.60 -1.34
CA GLY A 140 16.58 12.20 -2.02
C GLY A 140 16.94 12.93 -3.32
N GLN A 141 18.08 13.63 -3.36
CA GLN A 141 18.55 14.24 -4.60
C GLN A 141 18.90 13.20 -5.67
N LYS A 142 19.55 12.08 -5.29
CA LYS A 142 19.80 10.96 -6.21
C LYS A 142 18.51 10.39 -6.79
N GLN A 143 17.47 10.28 -5.95
CA GLN A 143 16.16 9.82 -6.39
C GLN A 143 15.52 10.77 -7.41
N ARG A 144 15.53 12.08 -7.15
CA ARG A 144 15.04 13.08 -8.11
C ARG A 144 15.81 13.03 -9.43
N VAL A 145 17.11 12.80 -9.42
CA VAL A 145 17.92 12.60 -10.64
C VAL A 145 17.47 11.33 -11.38
N ALA A 146 17.20 10.23 -10.68
CA ALA A 146 16.70 9.00 -11.30
C ALA A 146 15.32 9.19 -11.95
N ILE A 147 14.42 9.92 -11.29
CA ILE A 147 13.12 10.31 -11.85
C ILE A 147 13.31 11.22 -13.07
N ALA A 148 14.15 12.27 -12.97
CA ALA A 148 14.45 13.17 -14.09
C ALA A 148 14.99 12.42 -15.31
N ARG A 149 15.88 11.42 -15.10
CA ARG A 149 16.39 10.56 -16.18
C ARG A 149 15.31 9.76 -16.89
N CYS A 150 14.26 9.36 -16.18
CA CYS A 150 13.10 8.70 -16.76
C CYS A 150 12.17 9.71 -17.46
N MET A 151 11.88 10.82 -16.79
CA MET A 151 10.89 11.81 -17.24
C MET A 151 11.34 12.63 -18.44
N VAL A 152 12.66 12.80 -18.66
CA VAL A 152 13.20 13.48 -19.86
C VAL A 152 12.84 12.75 -21.15
N LEU A 153 12.48 11.47 -21.08
CA LEU A 153 12.06 10.64 -22.20
C LEU A 153 10.56 10.74 -22.49
N GLU A 154 9.81 11.49 -21.70
CA GLU A 154 8.36 11.69 -21.78
C GLU A 154 7.58 10.37 -21.87
N PRO A 155 7.72 9.44 -20.89
CA PRO A 155 7.01 8.17 -20.93
C PRO A 155 5.52 8.36 -20.65
N ASP A 156 4.67 7.50 -21.23
CA ASP A 156 3.25 7.42 -20.88
C ASP A 156 3.06 6.89 -19.44
N VAL A 157 3.90 5.95 -19.03
CA VAL A 157 3.86 5.33 -17.69
C VAL A 157 5.25 5.32 -17.06
N LEU A 158 5.37 5.83 -15.83
CA LEU A 158 6.57 5.70 -15.01
C LEU A 158 6.37 4.56 -13.99
N LEU A 159 7.27 3.58 -14.03
CA LEU A 159 7.32 2.44 -13.13
C LEU A 159 8.32 2.70 -12.01
N LEU A 160 7.94 2.44 -10.76
CA LEU A 160 8.76 2.70 -9.57
C LEU A 160 8.83 1.43 -8.71
N ASP A 161 10.02 0.83 -8.60
CA ASP A 161 10.25 -0.42 -7.86
C ASP A 161 10.87 -0.10 -6.49
N GLU A 162 10.03 0.02 -5.45
CA GLU A 162 10.41 0.32 -4.05
C GLU A 162 11.41 1.49 -3.92
N PRO A 163 11.19 2.64 -4.57
CA PRO A 163 12.22 3.67 -4.69
C PRO A 163 12.57 4.36 -3.36
N LEU A 164 11.72 4.27 -2.33
CA LEU A 164 11.94 4.87 -1.01
C LEU A 164 12.58 3.93 0.01
N GLY A 165 12.74 2.65 -0.32
CA GLY A 165 13.16 1.61 0.63
C GLY A 165 14.56 1.83 1.26
N ALA A 166 15.45 2.54 0.57
CA ALA A 166 16.81 2.81 1.04
C ALA A 166 16.96 4.13 1.84
N LEU A 167 15.86 4.89 2.06
CA LEU A 167 15.89 6.18 2.74
C LEU A 167 15.58 6.02 4.24
N ASP A 168 16.17 6.91 5.06
CA ASP A 168 15.77 7.05 6.46
C ASP A 168 14.31 7.51 6.61
N LEU A 169 13.71 7.29 7.79
CA LEU A 169 12.29 7.53 8.02
C LEU A 169 11.87 8.99 7.72
N LYS A 170 12.65 9.98 8.21
CA LYS A 170 12.31 11.40 8.05
C LYS A 170 12.36 11.83 6.58
N LEU A 171 13.39 11.39 5.86
CA LEU A 171 13.53 11.68 4.44
C LEU A 171 12.45 10.96 3.63
N ARG A 172 12.08 9.73 4.01
CA ARG A 172 11.00 8.96 3.37
C ARG A 172 9.66 9.67 3.47
N GLU A 173 9.29 10.19 4.67
CA GLU A 173 8.05 10.96 4.84
C GLU A 173 8.00 12.20 3.94
N HIS A 174 9.10 12.92 3.82
CA HIS A 174 9.19 14.08 2.94
C HIS A 174 9.09 13.69 1.47
N MET A 175 9.78 12.62 1.08
CA MET A 175 9.80 12.15 -0.30
C MET A 175 8.44 11.61 -0.80
N LYS A 176 7.55 11.11 0.07
CA LYS A 176 6.18 10.75 -0.31
C LYS A 176 5.42 11.95 -0.87
N ILE A 177 5.48 13.08 -0.15
CA ILE A 177 4.80 14.32 -0.56
C ILE A 177 5.40 14.81 -1.89
N GLU A 178 6.72 14.83 -2.00
CA GLU A 178 7.41 15.25 -3.22
C GLU A 178 7.07 14.38 -4.43
N LEU A 179 7.03 13.04 -4.27
CA LEU A 179 6.66 12.13 -5.37
C LEU A 179 5.24 12.39 -5.88
N LYS A 180 4.30 12.64 -4.97
CA LYS A 180 2.92 12.97 -5.37
C LYS A 180 2.85 14.31 -6.09
N GLN A 181 3.62 15.32 -5.64
CA GLN A 181 3.73 16.62 -6.31
C GLN A 181 4.33 16.47 -7.71
N LEU A 182 5.44 15.75 -7.84
CA LEU A 182 6.08 15.48 -9.13
C LEU A 182 5.13 14.78 -10.10
N GLN A 183 4.39 13.76 -9.64
CA GLN A 183 3.40 13.06 -10.45
C GLN A 183 2.35 14.02 -10.99
N SER A 184 1.81 14.90 -10.13
CA SER A 184 0.83 15.92 -10.54
C SER A 184 1.42 16.93 -11.53
N GLU A 185 2.65 17.39 -11.32
CA GLU A 185 3.33 18.35 -12.18
C GLU A 185 3.63 17.78 -13.57
N PHE A 186 4.08 16.53 -13.63
CA PHE A 186 4.35 15.87 -14.91
C PHE A 186 3.07 15.37 -15.59
N ASN A 187 1.96 15.26 -14.88
CA ASN A 187 0.69 14.69 -15.36
C ASN A 187 0.90 13.32 -16.04
N THR A 188 1.81 12.51 -15.50
CA THR A 188 2.19 11.19 -16.01
C THR A 188 1.61 10.12 -15.10
N THR A 189 1.22 8.99 -15.66
CA THR A 189 0.75 7.85 -14.89
C THR A 189 1.90 7.17 -14.18
N PHE A 190 1.80 7.01 -12.85
CA PHE A 190 2.79 6.32 -12.03
C PHE A 190 2.26 4.96 -11.60
N VAL A 191 3.06 3.91 -11.79
CA VAL A 191 2.83 2.57 -11.21
C VAL A 191 3.94 2.32 -10.19
N TYR A 192 3.54 2.28 -8.93
CA TYR A 192 4.42 2.25 -7.78
C TYR A 192 4.31 0.91 -7.04
N ILE A 193 5.44 0.27 -6.78
CA ILE A 193 5.47 -0.94 -5.96
C ILE A 193 6.03 -0.60 -4.59
N THR A 194 5.39 -1.10 -3.55
CA THR A 194 5.88 -1.02 -2.17
C THR A 194 5.38 -2.19 -1.33
N HIS A 195 6.06 -2.45 -0.24
CA HIS A 195 5.59 -3.26 0.88
C HIS A 195 5.20 -2.39 2.08
N ASP A 196 5.45 -1.07 2.02
CA ASP A 196 5.09 -0.10 3.06
C ASP A 196 3.67 0.43 2.81
N GLN A 197 2.77 0.10 3.75
CA GLN A 197 1.36 0.50 3.69
C GLN A 197 1.20 2.02 3.73
N SER A 198 2.01 2.70 4.54
CA SER A 198 1.96 4.16 4.70
C SER A 198 2.28 4.88 3.38
N GLU A 199 3.23 4.35 2.60
CA GLU A 199 3.54 4.88 1.26
C GLU A 199 2.32 4.78 0.33
N ALA A 200 1.74 3.57 0.23
CA ALA A 200 0.58 3.34 -0.64
C ALA A 200 -0.63 4.18 -0.23
N LEU A 201 -0.98 4.20 1.07
CA LEU A 201 -2.17 4.90 1.57
C LEU A 201 -2.08 6.43 1.41
N VAL A 202 -0.88 7.01 1.52
CA VAL A 202 -0.68 8.47 1.46
C VAL A 202 -0.61 8.98 0.03
N MET A 203 0.04 8.25 -0.89
CA MET A 203 0.35 8.78 -2.22
C MET A 203 -0.66 8.40 -3.30
N SER A 204 -1.37 7.26 -3.14
CA SER A 204 -2.06 6.63 -4.26
C SER A 204 -3.48 7.12 -4.45
N ASP A 205 -3.88 7.28 -5.69
CA ASP A 205 -5.28 7.46 -6.09
C ASP A 205 -6.01 6.11 -6.10
N GLN A 206 -5.30 5.04 -6.50
CA GLN A 206 -5.78 3.66 -6.48
C GLN A 206 -4.68 2.72 -5.98
N ILE A 207 -5.07 1.70 -5.24
CA ILE A 207 -4.17 0.70 -4.66
C ILE A 207 -4.70 -0.69 -4.99
N ALA A 208 -3.85 -1.54 -5.54
CA ALA A 208 -4.10 -2.97 -5.65
C ALA A 208 -3.34 -3.70 -4.54
N VAL A 209 -4.04 -4.40 -3.66
CA VAL A 209 -3.42 -5.27 -2.65
C VAL A 209 -3.17 -6.63 -3.29
N MET A 210 -1.91 -7.02 -3.39
CA MET A 210 -1.49 -8.27 -4.03
C MET A 210 -1.02 -9.28 -2.99
N ASN A 211 -1.53 -10.52 -3.09
CA ASN A 211 -1.15 -11.64 -2.24
C ASN A 211 -1.07 -12.92 -3.08
N HIS A 212 -0.04 -13.76 -2.88
CA HIS A 212 0.14 -15.05 -3.57
C HIS A 212 -0.12 -15.04 -5.09
N GLY A 213 0.25 -13.95 -5.77
CA GLY A 213 0.13 -13.80 -7.22
C GLY A 213 -1.23 -13.33 -7.73
N VAL A 214 -2.19 -13.01 -6.84
CA VAL A 214 -3.51 -12.48 -7.19
C VAL A 214 -3.73 -11.09 -6.56
N PHE A 215 -4.65 -10.31 -7.10
CA PHE A 215 -5.16 -9.12 -6.42
C PHE A 215 -6.30 -9.51 -5.49
N GLU A 216 -6.13 -9.25 -4.20
CA GLU A 216 -7.15 -9.45 -3.16
C GLU A 216 -8.24 -8.37 -3.22
N GLN A 217 -7.80 -7.13 -3.44
CA GLN A 217 -8.69 -5.98 -3.59
C GLN A 217 -8.00 -4.87 -4.39
N LEU A 218 -8.78 -4.14 -5.18
CA LEU A 218 -8.40 -2.90 -5.84
C LEU A 218 -9.38 -1.82 -5.42
N GLY A 219 -8.87 -0.67 -5.01
CA GLY A 219 -9.70 0.45 -4.56
C GLY A 219 -8.88 1.65 -4.10
N THR A 220 -9.56 2.65 -3.56
CA THR A 220 -8.94 3.80 -2.91
C THR A 220 -8.38 3.42 -1.53
N ALA A 221 -7.50 4.25 -0.97
CA ALA A 221 -6.98 4.05 0.39
C ALA A 221 -8.11 3.91 1.44
N LYS A 222 -9.19 4.69 1.30
CA LYS A 222 -10.34 4.64 2.20
C LYS A 222 -11.12 3.34 2.09
N GLU A 223 -11.38 2.86 0.88
CA GLU A 223 -12.08 1.58 0.66
C GLU A 223 -11.28 0.41 1.25
N LEU A 224 -9.96 0.35 1.00
CA LEU A 224 -9.10 -0.71 1.55
C LEU A 224 -9.05 -0.71 3.09
N TYR A 225 -9.13 0.48 3.70
CA TYR A 225 -9.04 0.64 5.16
C TYR A 225 -10.37 0.41 5.88
N TYR A 226 -11.46 0.99 5.37
CA TYR A 226 -12.78 0.94 6.02
C TYR A 226 -13.68 -0.18 5.51
N GLU A 227 -13.46 -0.64 4.28
CA GLU A 227 -14.29 -1.64 3.59
C GLU A 227 -13.42 -2.77 2.99
N PRO A 228 -12.52 -3.40 3.78
CA PRO A 228 -11.69 -4.47 3.27
C PRO A 228 -12.56 -5.65 2.81
N SER A 229 -12.29 -6.17 1.60
CA SER A 229 -13.09 -7.23 0.98
C SER A 229 -12.72 -8.64 1.48
N THR A 230 -11.51 -8.82 2.02
CA THR A 230 -11.03 -10.11 2.53
C THR A 230 -10.40 -9.97 3.90
N ALA A 231 -10.36 -11.05 4.67
CA ALA A 231 -9.67 -11.11 5.96
C ALA A 231 -8.18 -10.75 5.82
N PHE A 232 -7.57 -11.12 4.69
CA PHE A 232 -6.20 -10.74 4.39
C PHE A 232 -6.04 -9.22 4.32
N VAL A 233 -6.87 -8.53 3.54
CA VAL A 233 -6.80 -7.06 3.42
C VAL A 233 -7.10 -6.39 4.75
N ALA A 234 -8.08 -6.88 5.51
CA ALA A 234 -8.43 -6.37 6.85
C ALA A 234 -7.25 -6.44 7.83
N GLY A 235 -6.47 -7.51 7.79
CA GLY A 235 -5.30 -7.70 8.65
C GLY A 235 -4.02 -7.10 8.09
N PHE A 236 -3.92 -6.94 6.77
CA PHE A 236 -2.71 -6.44 6.12
C PHE A 236 -2.68 -4.92 5.99
N VAL A 237 -3.81 -4.26 5.75
CA VAL A 237 -3.88 -2.79 5.58
C VAL A 237 -4.22 -2.13 6.91
N GLY A 238 -3.24 -1.44 7.50
CA GLY A 238 -3.33 -0.86 8.84
C GLY A 238 -3.23 -1.91 9.95
N GLU A 239 -3.24 -1.44 11.20
CA GLU A 239 -3.30 -2.32 12.38
C GLU A 239 -4.73 -2.77 12.64
N ALA A 240 -4.92 -3.99 13.16
CA ALA A 240 -6.22 -4.49 13.56
C ALA A 240 -6.11 -5.50 14.72
N ASN A 241 -7.06 -5.47 15.63
CA ASN A 241 -7.29 -6.58 16.54
C ASN A 241 -8.02 -7.69 15.79
N ARG A 242 -7.52 -8.92 15.86
CA ARG A 242 -8.12 -10.10 15.23
C ARG A 242 -8.54 -11.09 16.29
N PHE A 243 -9.77 -11.61 16.16
CA PHE A 243 -10.31 -12.67 17.01
C PHE A 243 -10.86 -13.78 16.12
N ALA A 244 -10.61 -15.03 16.50
CA ALA A 244 -11.36 -16.15 15.97
C ALA A 244 -12.65 -16.31 16.77
N ALA A 245 -13.77 -16.58 16.08
CA ALA A 245 -15.07 -16.70 16.71
C ALA A 245 -15.97 -17.67 15.94
N THR A 246 -17.04 -18.12 16.62
CA THR A 246 -18.12 -18.91 16.01
C THR A 246 -19.40 -18.08 15.97
N VAL A 247 -20.08 -18.09 14.84
CA VAL A 247 -21.33 -17.36 14.62
C VAL A 247 -22.48 -18.01 15.39
N GLU A 248 -23.17 -17.26 16.24
CA GLU A 248 -24.35 -17.72 16.96
C GLU A 248 -25.66 -17.39 16.22
N SER A 249 -25.75 -16.20 15.67
CA SER A 249 -26.91 -15.76 14.90
C SER A 249 -26.56 -14.68 13.88
N VAL A 250 -27.33 -14.63 12.81
CA VAL A 250 -27.22 -13.64 11.74
C VAL A 250 -28.58 -13.00 11.51
N ASN A 251 -28.63 -11.66 11.43
CA ASN A 251 -29.83 -10.91 11.11
C ASN A 251 -29.49 -9.82 10.06
N GLY A 252 -29.78 -10.10 8.79
CA GLY A 252 -29.29 -9.29 7.68
C GLY A 252 -27.77 -9.33 7.62
N THR A 253 -27.13 -8.16 7.77
CA THR A 253 -25.66 -8.04 7.86
C THR A 253 -25.13 -8.11 9.30
N ASP A 254 -26.01 -8.02 10.30
CA ASP A 254 -25.61 -8.06 11.71
C ASP A 254 -25.33 -9.48 12.15
N VAL A 255 -24.15 -9.71 12.72
CA VAL A 255 -23.67 -11.00 13.18
C VAL A 255 -23.41 -10.96 14.68
N GLN A 256 -23.97 -11.95 15.40
CA GLN A 256 -23.62 -12.20 16.79
C GLN A 256 -22.73 -13.44 16.84
N MET A 257 -21.66 -13.39 17.62
CA MET A 257 -20.66 -14.43 17.66
C MET A 257 -20.03 -14.56 19.05
N ILE A 258 -19.47 -15.73 19.32
CA ILE A 258 -18.65 -15.98 20.52
C ILE A 258 -17.23 -16.28 20.09
N THR A 259 -16.26 -15.53 20.65
CA THR A 259 -14.84 -15.81 20.42
C THR A 259 -14.42 -17.13 21.06
N ASP A 260 -13.32 -17.72 20.59
CA ASP A 260 -12.75 -18.96 21.17
C ASP A 260 -12.46 -18.84 22.67
N GLN A 261 -12.32 -17.61 23.17
CA GLN A 261 -12.12 -17.30 24.59
C GLN A 261 -13.44 -17.02 25.35
N GLY A 262 -14.60 -17.29 24.73
CA GLY A 262 -15.92 -17.19 25.35
C GLY A 262 -16.50 -15.77 25.44
N LYS A 263 -15.94 -14.78 24.73
CA LYS A 263 -16.46 -13.41 24.69
C LYS A 263 -17.51 -13.27 23.60
N ALA A 264 -18.70 -12.77 23.97
CA ALA A 264 -19.72 -12.39 23.02
C ALA A 264 -19.34 -11.09 22.30
N LEU A 265 -19.41 -11.09 20.98
CA LEU A 265 -19.17 -9.95 20.10
C LEU A 265 -20.31 -9.78 19.10
N ARG A 266 -20.49 -8.55 18.63
CA ARG A 266 -21.40 -8.18 17.56
C ARG A 266 -20.61 -7.51 16.45
N GLY A 267 -20.97 -7.77 15.20
CA GLY A 267 -20.26 -7.18 14.05
C GLY A 267 -21.10 -7.25 12.80
N VAL A 268 -20.48 -6.86 11.69
CA VAL A 268 -21.10 -6.77 10.37
C VAL A 268 -20.39 -7.75 9.44
N ASP A 269 -21.17 -8.62 8.77
CA ASP A 269 -20.67 -9.46 7.70
C ASP A 269 -20.09 -8.60 6.58
N ALA A 270 -18.85 -8.85 6.20
CA ALA A 270 -18.15 -8.18 5.11
C ALA A 270 -18.60 -8.65 3.70
N GLY A 271 -19.84 -9.12 3.57
CA GLY A 271 -20.40 -9.62 2.31
C GLY A 271 -19.99 -11.06 1.99
N GLN A 272 -19.57 -11.82 3.00
CA GLN A 272 -19.16 -13.23 2.85
C GLN A 272 -20.33 -14.20 2.92
N GLY A 273 -21.50 -13.73 3.37
CA GLY A 273 -22.69 -14.57 3.57
C GLY A 273 -22.51 -15.60 4.66
N VAL A 274 -21.92 -15.19 5.81
CA VAL A 274 -21.69 -16.06 6.96
C VAL A 274 -23.01 -16.58 7.54
N GLN A 275 -22.98 -17.82 8.07
CA GLN A 275 -24.15 -18.49 8.63
C GLN A 275 -23.90 -18.93 10.07
N ARG A 276 -24.98 -19.25 10.79
CA ARG A 276 -24.88 -19.80 12.14
C ARG A 276 -24.03 -21.07 12.16
N GLY A 277 -23.06 -21.10 13.07
CA GLY A 277 -22.12 -22.21 13.25
C GLY A 277 -20.84 -22.06 12.46
N ASP A 278 -20.72 -21.08 11.57
CA ASP A 278 -19.48 -20.81 10.83
C ASP A 278 -18.39 -20.31 11.78
N THR A 279 -17.15 -20.76 11.51
CA THR A 279 -15.95 -20.16 12.11
C THR A 279 -15.57 -18.93 11.31
N VAL A 280 -15.33 -17.83 12.00
CA VAL A 280 -15.08 -16.53 11.40
C VAL A 280 -13.84 -15.84 11.99
N ASP A 281 -13.20 -15.03 11.16
CA ASP A 281 -12.20 -14.05 11.58
C ASP A 281 -12.86 -12.68 11.78
N VAL A 282 -12.67 -12.11 12.96
CA VAL A 282 -13.29 -10.86 13.39
C VAL A 282 -12.21 -9.80 13.54
N PHE A 283 -12.41 -8.64 12.90
CA PHE A 283 -11.45 -7.54 12.93
C PHE A 283 -12.06 -6.26 13.49
N VAL A 284 -11.32 -5.57 14.35
CA VAL A 284 -11.62 -4.22 14.83
C VAL A 284 -10.35 -3.38 14.86
N ARG A 285 -10.43 -2.14 14.40
CA ARG A 285 -9.30 -1.21 14.39
C ARG A 285 -8.96 -0.74 15.80
N PRO A 286 -7.67 -0.56 16.17
CA PRO A 286 -7.27 -0.05 17.49
C PRO A 286 -7.89 1.31 17.84
N GLU A 287 -8.01 2.21 16.88
CA GLU A 287 -8.58 3.56 17.03
C GLU A 287 -10.12 3.57 17.10
N ALA A 288 -10.77 2.48 16.72
CA ALA A 288 -12.22 2.33 16.89
C ALA A 288 -12.60 2.02 18.34
N VAL A 289 -11.66 1.49 19.11
CA VAL A 289 -11.87 1.11 20.51
C VAL A 289 -11.71 2.34 21.43
N ARG A 290 -12.78 2.69 22.12
CA ARG A 290 -12.82 3.82 23.08
C ARG A 290 -12.42 3.32 24.46
N LEU A 291 -11.61 4.12 25.14
CA LEU A 291 -11.25 3.93 26.55
C LEU A 291 -12.15 4.80 27.41
N SER A 292 -12.48 4.35 28.62
CA SER A 292 -13.12 5.15 29.66
C SER A 292 -12.71 4.66 31.05
N ARG A 293 -12.69 5.57 32.02
CA ARG A 293 -12.60 5.24 33.44
C ARG A 293 -13.96 4.83 34.03
N ASP A 294 -15.04 5.19 33.34
CA ASP A 294 -16.42 4.86 33.71
C ASP A 294 -16.94 3.75 32.76
N ALA A 295 -17.17 2.58 33.33
CA ALA A 295 -17.70 1.43 32.61
C ALA A 295 -19.10 1.67 32.02
N ALA A 296 -19.89 2.60 32.57
CA ALA A 296 -21.21 2.92 32.02
C ALA A 296 -21.13 3.57 30.65
N GLN A 297 -20.09 4.34 30.38
CA GLN A 297 -19.89 5.01 29.09
C GLN A 297 -19.54 4.03 27.96
N THR A 298 -18.75 3.00 28.25
CA THR A 298 -18.36 2.00 27.27
C THR A 298 -19.38 0.86 27.13
N GLY A 299 -20.15 0.57 28.20
CA GLY A 299 -21.18 -0.47 28.19
C GLY A 299 -22.31 -0.26 27.19
N GLN A 300 -22.54 0.99 26.75
CA GLN A 300 -23.56 1.35 25.77
C GLN A 300 -23.11 1.10 24.31
N LEU A 301 -21.83 0.83 24.07
CA LEU A 301 -21.28 0.71 22.71
C LEU A 301 -21.53 -0.65 22.07
N GLY A 302 -22.08 -1.62 22.78
CA GLY A 302 -22.47 -2.92 22.24
C GLY A 302 -21.37 -4.00 22.26
N ASN A 303 -20.10 -3.64 22.09
CA ASN A 303 -18.93 -4.48 22.32
C ASN A 303 -18.04 -3.81 23.37
N GLY A 304 -17.44 -4.59 24.26
CA GLY A 304 -16.54 -3.99 25.25
C GLY A 304 -16.34 -4.87 26.49
N GLY A 305 -15.76 -4.25 27.53
CA GLY A 305 -15.45 -4.90 28.78
C GLY A 305 -14.53 -4.08 29.67
N ALA A 306 -13.96 -4.73 30.67
CA ALA A 306 -12.87 -4.21 31.50
C ALA A 306 -11.57 -4.92 31.12
N GLY A 307 -10.50 -4.17 30.96
CA GLY A 307 -9.19 -4.70 30.62
C GLY A 307 -8.11 -4.22 31.57
N LYS A 308 -7.18 -5.10 31.88
CA LYS A 308 -5.97 -4.77 32.64
C LYS A 308 -4.89 -4.29 31.70
N VAL A 309 -4.27 -3.15 31.98
CA VAL A 309 -3.14 -2.59 31.23
C VAL A 309 -1.94 -3.53 31.36
N GLU A 310 -1.49 -4.10 30.24
CA GLU A 310 -0.27 -4.90 30.16
C GLU A 310 0.94 -4.07 29.79
N ASN A 311 0.77 -3.16 28.84
CA ASN A 311 1.86 -2.29 28.40
C ASN A 311 1.33 -0.99 27.80
N ILE A 312 2.16 0.05 27.84
CA ILE A 312 1.92 1.34 27.21
C ILE A 312 3.09 1.64 26.28
N LEU A 313 2.84 1.63 24.99
CA LEU A 313 3.83 1.97 23.97
C LEU A 313 3.69 3.46 23.64
N PHE A 314 4.44 4.30 24.37
CA PHE A 314 4.38 5.73 24.14
C PHE A 314 5.18 6.13 22.90
N ASN A 315 4.48 6.67 21.91
CA ASN A 315 5.08 7.17 20.65
C ASN A 315 4.38 8.48 20.20
N GLY A 316 4.27 9.44 21.12
CA GLY A 316 3.58 10.70 20.86
C GLY A 316 2.15 10.47 20.36
N ALA A 317 1.83 11.01 19.18
CA ALA A 317 0.48 10.93 18.60
C ALA A 317 0.01 9.48 18.30
N ASN A 318 0.94 8.55 18.08
CA ASN A 318 0.66 7.15 17.73
C ASN A 318 0.90 6.20 18.90
N SER A 319 0.64 6.65 20.15
CA SER A 319 0.79 5.81 21.33
C SER A 319 -0.27 4.71 21.36
N GLN A 320 0.12 3.53 21.84
CA GLN A 320 -0.75 2.36 21.90
C GLN A 320 -0.82 1.82 23.34
N LEU A 321 -2.00 1.32 23.70
CA LEU A 321 -2.26 0.64 24.94
C LEU A 321 -2.52 -0.84 24.65
N ILE A 322 -1.75 -1.72 25.28
CA ILE A 322 -1.96 -3.16 25.23
C ILE A 322 -2.76 -3.54 26.47
N LEU A 323 -4.00 -3.99 26.27
CA LEU A 323 -4.89 -4.46 27.32
C LEU A 323 -5.07 -5.96 27.26
N ARG A 324 -5.25 -6.58 28.44
CA ARG A 324 -5.80 -7.93 28.56
C ARG A 324 -7.22 -7.86 29.09
N ASP A 325 -8.18 -8.32 28.30
CA ASP A 325 -9.59 -8.40 28.72
C ASP A 325 -9.74 -9.30 29.95
N GLN A 326 -10.42 -8.82 30.99
CA GLN A 326 -10.54 -9.55 32.25
C GLN A 326 -11.45 -10.77 32.16
N ALA A 327 -12.44 -10.73 31.28
CA ALA A 327 -13.43 -11.82 31.16
C ALA A 327 -12.90 -12.97 30.27
N SER A 328 -12.29 -12.65 29.13
CA SER A 328 -11.84 -13.62 28.14
C SER A 328 -10.34 -13.90 28.16
N GLY A 329 -9.55 -13.00 28.78
CA GLY A 329 -8.08 -13.07 28.70
C GLY A 329 -7.51 -12.66 27.35
N ALA A 330 -8.33 -12.23 26.39
CA ALA A 330 -7.88 -11.76 25.08
C ALA A 330 -7.02 -10.52 25.18
N GLN A 331 -5.95 -10.47 24.41
CA GLN A 331 -5.12 -9.27 24.27
C GLN A 331 -5.71 -8.34 23.22
N MET A 332 -5.70 -7.04 23.49
CA MET A 332 -6.18 -6.01 22.56
C MET A 332 -5.20 -4.85 22.49
N ASN A 333 -4.99 -4.36 21.29
CA ASN A 333 -4.28 -3.11 21.01
C ASN A 333 -5.30 -1.98 20.85
N ILE A 334 -5.10 -0.88 21.55
CA ILE A 334 -5.97 0.29 21.52
C ILE A 334 -5.12 1.51 21.22
N ALA A 335 -5.54 2.33 20.26
CA ALA A 335 -4.90 3.61 19.99
C ALA A 335 -5.17 4.54 21.19
N MET A 336 -4.11 5.00 21.83
CA MET A 336 -4.23 5.79 23.06
C MET A 336 -4.54 7.26 22.74
N PRO A 337 -5.67 7.82 23.18
CA PRO A 337 -6.00 9.22 22.95
C PRO A 337 -4.95 10.15 23.62
N GLN A 338 -4.46 11.13 22.87
CA GLN A 338 -3.48 12.11 23.37
C GLN A 338 -4.14 13.38 23.95
N THR A 339 -5.34 13.25 24.50
CA THR A 339 -6.10 14.34 25.15
C THR A 339 -5.60 14.71 26.54
N GLY A 340 -4.67 13.91 27.10
CA GLY A 340 -4.18 14.06 28.46
C GLY A 340 -5.00 13.32 29.52
N GLU A 341 -6.18 12.79 29.19
CA GLU A 341 -7.08 12.08 30.11
C GLU A 341 -6.47 10.81 30.72
N PHE A 342 -5.62 10.12 29.93
CA PHE A 342 -5.00 8.85 30.34
C PHE A 342 -3.49 8.96 30.59
N ARG A 343 -2.98 10.17 30.91
CA ARG A 343 -1.54 10.43 31.13
C ARG A 343 -0.96 9.69 32.34
N ASP A 344 -1.79 9.40 33.30
CA ASP A 344 -1.45 8.77 34.59
C ASP A 344 -1.67 7.25 34.58
N LEU A 345 -2.12 6.67 33.46
CA LEU A 345 -2.23 5.22 33.34
C LEU A 345 -0.88 4.55 33.49
N THR A 346 -0.88 3.46 34.26
CA THR A 346 0.29 2.62 34.50
C THR A 346 -0.03 1.15 34.23
N GLN A 347 1.01 0.36 34.04
CA GLN A 347 0.88 -1.08 33.95
C GLN A 347 0.20 -1.64 35.20
N GLY A 348 -0.81 -2.47 35.00
CA GLY A 348 -1.60 -3.08 36.08
C GLY A 348 -2.94 -2.41 36.34
N ASP A 349 -3.14 -1.17 35.88
CA ASP A 349 -4.42 -0.46 36.00
C ASP A 349 -5.53 -1.19 35.22
N VAL A 350 -6.76 -1.02 35.70
CA VAL A 350 -7.96 -1.55 35.04
C VAL A 350 -8.75 -0.39 34.45
N VAL A 351 -9.05 -0.48 33.16
CA VAL A 351 -9.85 0.49 32.42
C VAL A 351 -11.00 -0.18 31.69
N ALA A 352 -12.09 0.52 31.52
CA ALA A 352 -13.18 0.10 30.67
C ALA A 352 -12.86 0.44 29.21
N TYR A 353 -13.30 -0.39 28.31
CA TYR A 353 -13.16 -0.18 26.87
C TYR A 353 -14.39 -0.69 26.12
N GLY A 354 -14.63 -0.13 24.94
CA GLY A 354 -15.75 -0.57 24.10
C GLY A 354 -15.71 0.05 22.72
N TRP A 355 -16.50 -0.54 21.81
CA TRP A 355 -16.66 -0.06 20.43
C TRP A 355 -18.03 -0.47 19.87
N GLU A 356 -18.46 0.23 18.82
CA GLU A 356 -19.73 -0.03 18.15
C GLU A 356 -19.64 -1.27 17.24
N PRO A 357 -20.69 -2.11 17.17
CA PRO A 357 -20.73 -3.30 16.29
C PRO A 357 -20.41 -3.02 14.83
N GLN A 358 -20.79 -1.86 14.32
CA GLN A 358 -20.56 -1.43 12.93
C GLN A 358 -19.07 -1.30 12.59
N GLN A 359 -18.21 -1.16 13.60
CA GLN A 359 -16.75 -1.08 13.45
C GLN A 359 -16.08 -2.46 13.47
N THR A 360 -16.85 -3.52 13.66
CA THR A 360 -16.38 -4.91 13.66
C THR A 360 -16.69 -5.54 12.31
N ARG A 361 -15.67 -5.96 11.58
CA ARG A 361 -15.82 -6.68 10.31
C ARG A 361 -15.64 -8.19 10.52
N VAL A 362 -16.53 -8.96 9.92
CA VAL A 362 -16.60 -10.42 10.08
C VAL A 362 -16.35 -11.08 8.73
N TYR A 363 -15.42 -12.04 8.69
CA TYR A 363 -15.05 -12.79 7.49
C TYR A 363 -15.12 -14.28 7.75
N SER A 364 -15.57 -15.06 6.78
CA SER A 364 -15.54 -16.53 6.85
C SER A 364 -14.09 -17.04 6.89
N SER A 365 -13.71 -17.80 7.89
CA SER A 365 -12.37 -18.42 7.99
C SER A 365 -12.13 -19.48 6.91
N ALA A 366 -13.16 -20.11 6.35
CA ALA A 366 -13.04 -21.13 5.32
C ALA A 366 -12.56 -20.60 3.96
N ARG A 367 -12.70 -19.28 3.70
CA ARG A 367 -12.25 -18.64 2.46
C ARG A 367 -10.87 -17.99 2.57
N GLY A 368 -10.26 -17.95 3.75
CA GLY A 368 -8.97 -17.31 4.06
C GLY A 368 -7.77 -18.26 4.16
N GLN A 369 -7.87 -19.52 3.76
CA GLN A 369 -6.77 -20.50 3.85
C GLN A 369 -5.71 -20.36 2.72
N HIS A 370 -5.30 -19.15 2.41
CA HIS A 370 -3.96 -18.92 1.85
C HIS A 370 -3.17 -18.17 2.91
N GLY A 371 -2.48 -18.95 3.75
CA GLY A 371 -1.85 -18.57 5.02
C GLY A 371 -1.12 -17.23 5.04
N LEU A 372 -1.23 -16.57 6.21
CA LEU A 372 -0.30 -15.53 6.67
C LEU A 372 1.10 -16.09 6.82
#